data_7d354ea572b3ef083c41005aea7ee9f4
#
_entry.id   7d354ea572b3ef083c41005aea7ee9f4
#
_cell.length_a   1.000
_cell.length_b   1.000
_cell.length_c   1.000
_cell.angle_alpha   90.00
_cell.angle_beta   90.00
_cell.angle_gamma   90.00
#
_symmetry.space_group_name_H-M   'P 1'
#
loop_
_entity.id
_entity.type
_entity.pdbx_description
1 polymer ?
#
loop_
_entity_poly.entity_id
_entity_poly.type
_entity_poly.pdbx_seq_one_letter_code
_entity_poly.pdbx_strand_id
1 'polypeptide(L)'
;MAAESKRAVVAATAGNVAIAVIKFVAAAMTGSSAMMSEGIHSIVDTGNGALLLHGLRRGARPADAQHPFGHGMEVYFWSLIVAMSIFGIGGGMSMYEGINHLRHPAALQNPLVNYIVLALAVVFESLSFSVAWKTFRRSRRGRPTLAAIHHGKDPSLFTILFEDTAALLGLFVAFVGVLVSHLFHAPLADGAASVVIGLILVVAALWLAHESRSLLVGEAADPELVAALEEVALADPAVVGLGAVLTMQLGPDEVLLNIEVQFTPGSPVEAIHKAVHRIEQHIAERFPEVSRVFIEVEVPPAAPGL
;
A
#
# COMPACT_ATOMS: atom_id res chain seq x y z
N MET A 1 -6.27 22.05 12.76
CA MET A 1 -6.19 20.75 12.07
C MET A 1 -4.79 20.48 11.49
N ALA A 2 -4.22 21.29 10.56
CA ALA A 2 -2.88 21.00 9.99
C ALA A 2 -1.72 20.97 11.01
N ALA A 3 -1.71 21.84 12.03
CA ALA A 3 -0.66 21.89 13.03
C ALA A 3 -0.73 20.73 14.05
N GLU A 4 -1.93 20.25 14.39
CA GLU A 4 -2.13 19.10 15.27
C GLU A 4 -1.78 17.80 14.54
N SER A 5 -2.16 17.67 13.28
CA SER A 5 -1.76 16.55 12.42
C SER A 5 -0.24 16.47 12.27
N LYS A 6 0.45 17.61 12.07
CA LYS A 6 1.91 17.64 11.96
C LYS A 6 2.59 17.23 13.27
N ARG A 7 2.07 17.66 14.45
CA ARG A 7 2.59 17.25 15.76
C ARG A 7 2.38 15.76 16.00
N ALA A 8 1.24 15.20 15.62
CA ALA A 8 0.95 13.78 15.75
C ALA A 8 1.92 12.93 14.90
N VAL A 9 2.17 13.32 13.65
CA VAL A 9 3.13 12.64 12.77
C VAL A 9 4.54 12.69 13.32
N VAL A 10 4.99 13.87 13.80
CA VAL A 10 6.34 14.02 14.40
C VAL A 10 6.46 13.17 15.66
N ALA A 11 5.42 13.12 16.52
CA ALA A 11 5.43 12.32 17.73
C ALA A 11 5.48 10.81 17.42
N ALA A 12 4.72 10.34 16.42
CA ALA A 12 4.74 8.95 15.97
C ALA A 12 6.13 8.57 15.42
N THR A 13 6.71 9.40 14.55
CA THR A 13 8.06 9.18 14.00
C THR A 13 9.12 9.14 15.10
N ALA A 14 9.04 10.07 16.06
CA ALA A 14 9.97 10.08 17.22
C ALA A 14 9.81 8.82 18.08
N GLY A 15 8.59 8.33 18.27
CA GLY A 15 8.30 7.07 18.97
C GLY A 15 8.94 5.88 18.27
N ASN A 16 8.78 5.76 16.94
CA ASN A 16 9.37 4.68 16.15
C ASN A 16 10.90 4.69 16.18
N VAL A 17 11.51 5.88 16.07
CA VAL A 17 12.98 6.03 16.23
C VAL A 17 13.42 5.62 17.63
N ALA A 18 12.72 6.02 18.69
CA ALA A 18 13.05 5.64 20.05
C ALA A 18 13.00 4.12 20.25
N ILE A 19 11.97 3.45 19.71
CA ILE A 19 11.85 1.99 19.75
C ILE A 19 12.99 1.32 18.99
N ALA A 20 13.34 1.79 17.79
CA ALA A 20 14.46 1.27 17.03
C ALA A 20 15.76 1.35 17.84
N VAL A 21 16.03 2.50 18.47
CA VAL A 21 17.22 2.67 19.32
C VAL A 21 17.20 1.69 20.50
N ILE A 22 16.07 1.53 21.18
CA ILE A 22 15.93 0.60 22.30
C ILE A 22 16.17 -0.85 21.86
N LYS A 23 15.65 -1.26 20.69
CA LYS A 23 15.88 -2.59 20.10
C LYS A 23 17.37 -2.83 19.78
N PHE A 24 18.07 -1.84 19.21
CA PHE A 24 19.51 -1.95 18.95
C PHE A 24 20.36 -2.01 20.25
N VAL A 25 19.99 -1.19 21.24
CA VAL A 25 20.66 -1.26 22.56
C VAL A 25 20.47 -2.63 23.21
N ALA A 26 19.24 -3.19 23.15
CA ALA A 26 18.97 -4.51 23.65
C ALA A 26 19.77 -5.59 22.89
N ALA A 27 19.83 -5.52 21.55
CA ALA A 27 20.64 -6.43 20.73
C ALA A 27 22.11 -6.39 21.13
N ALA A 28 22.68 -5.19 21.29
CA ALA A 28 24.08 -5.01 21.69
C ALA A 28 24.38 -5.53 23.12
N MET A 29 23.41 -5.39 24.04
CA MET A 29 23.56 -5.85 25.45
C MET A 29 23.36 -7.37 25.59
N THR A 30 22.57 -7.98 24.73
CA THR A 30 22.17 -9.41 24.88
C THR A 30 22.83 -10.34 23.89
N GLY A 31 23.36 -9.81 22.77
CA GLY A 31 23.90 -10.59 21.65
C GLY A 31 22.80 -11.30 20.84
N SER A 32 21.54 -10.89 20.98
CA SER A 32 20.43 -11.48 20.22
C SER A 32 20.40 -10.96 18.78
N SER A 33 20.51 -11.88 17.82
CA SER A 33 20.38 -11.56 16.40
C SER A 33 18.92 -11.31 16.00
N ALA A 34 17.96 -11.96 16.63
CA ALA A 34 16.54 -11.68 16.45
C ALA A 34 16.20 -10.24 16.88
N MET A 35 16.76 -9.77 18.00
CA MET A 35 16.60 -8.38 18.44
C MET A 35 17.29 -7.38 17.50
N MET A 36 18.45 -7.73 16.92
CA MET A 36 19.11 -6.94 15.90
C MET A 36 18.24 -6.81 14.64
N SER A 37 17.66 -7.92 14.16
CA SER A 37 16.74 -7.94 13.02
C SER A 37 15.49 -7.07 13.27
N GLU A 38 14.94 -7.12 14.47
CA GLU A 38 13.82 -6.27 14.89
C GLU A 38 14.21 -4.78 14.92
N GLY A 39 15.44 -4.45 15.33
CA GLY A 39 15.98 -3.09 15.26
C GLY A 39 16.10 -2.58 13.83
N ILE A 40 16.63 -3.40 12.92
CA ILE A 40 16.74 -3.11 11.48
C ILE A 40 15.35 -2.87 10.89
N HIS A 41 14.39 -3.74 11.17
CA HIS A 41 13.00 -3.59 10.73
C HIS A 41 12.42 -2.22 11.16
N SER A 42 12.50 -1.88 12.44
CA SER A 42 11.96 -0.61 12.96
C SER A 42 12.60 0.64 12.35
N ILE A 43 13.89 0.60 11.96
CA ILE A 43 14.53 1.73 11.26
C ILE A 43 14.07 1.82 9.82
N VAL A 44 13.89 0.68 9.16
CA VAL A 44 13.36 0.61 7.79
C VAL A 44 11.94 1.17 7.76
N ASP A 45 11.07 0.77 8.68
CA ASP A 45 9.67 1.27 8.78
C ASP A 45 9.62 2.79 8.99
N THR A 46 10.52 3.32 9.84
CA THR A 46 10.64 4.78 10.03
C THR A 46 11.00 5.47 8.71
N GLY A 47 11.94 4.92 7.95
CA GLY A 47 12.34 5.40 6.62
C GLY A 47 11.21 5.29 5.60
N ASN A 48 10.50 4.17 5.60
CA ASN A 48 9.38 3.89 4.70
C ASN A 48 8.23 4.87 4.90
N GLY A 49 7.88 5.19 6.14
CA GLY A 49 6.90 6.23 6.46
C GLY A 49 7.27 7.58 5.88
N ALA A 50 8.55 7.96 5.92
CA ALA A 50 9.02 9.21 5.30
C ALA A 50 8.95 9.16 3.77
N LEU A 51 9.28 8.03 3.14
CA LEU A 51 9.18 7.83 1.70
C LEU A 51 7.73 7.86 1.21
N LEU A 52 6.81 7.22 1.92
CA LEU A 52 5.36 7.28 1.62
C LEU A 52 4.83 8.70 1.70
N LEU A 53 5.16 9.44 2.76
CA LEU A 53 4.78 10.86 2.89
C LEU A 53 5.37 11.72 1.77
N HIS A 54 6.58 11.42 1.33
CA HIS A 54 7.19 12.07 0.16
C HIS A 54 6.39 11.76 -1.11
N GLY A 55 6.06 10.50 -1.35
CA GLY A 55 5.24 10.04 -2.48
C GLY A 55 3.88 10.73 -2.52
N LEU A 56 3.17 10.79 -1.39
CA LEU A 56 1.88 11.49 -1.28
C LEU A 56 2.00 12.98 -1.59
N ARG A 57 3.08 13.66 -1.12
CA ARG A 57 3.31 15.09 -1.44
C ARG A 57 3.65 15.30 -2.91
N ARG A 58 4.39 14.38 -3.52
CA ARG A 58 4.73 14.42 -4.94
C ARG A 58 3.49 14.15 -5.78
N GLY A 59 2.71 13.15 -5.44
CA GLY A 59 1.47 12.78 -6.13
C GLY A 59 0.41 13.88 -6.10
N ALA A 60 0.36 14.68 -5.04
CA ALA A 60 -0.57 15.79 -4.92
C ALA A 60 -0.22 17.04 -5.76
N ARG A 61 0.85 17.00 -6.58
CA ARG A 61 1.20 18.11 -7.47
C ARG A 61 0.20 18.17 -8.63
N PRO A 62 -0.22 19.40 -9.03
CA PRO A 62 -1.10 19.56 -10.18
C PRO A 62 -0.42 19.15 -11.48
N ALA A 63 -1.22 18.90 -12.50
CA ALA A 63 -0.74 18.65 -13.86
C ALA A 63 0.11 19.82 -14.38
N ASP A 64 1.13 19.49 -15.17
CA ASP A 64 2.02 20.43 -15.83
C ASP A 64 2.28 20.01 -17.30
N ALA A 65 3.11 20.73 -18.02
CA ALA A 65 3.39 20.45 -19.43
C ALA A 65 4.12 19.10 -19.64
N GLN A 66 4.86 18.61 -18.65
CA GLN A 66 5.56 17.33 -18.73
C GLN A 66 4.68 16.17 -18.23
N HIS A 67 3.76 16.44 -17.31
CA HIS A 67 2.83 15.48 -16.73
C HIS A 67 1.39 16.00 -16.88
N PRO A 68 0.82 15.94 -18.10
CA PRO A 68 -0.49 16.55 -18.41
C PRO A 68 -1.66 15.88 -17.67
N PHE A 69 -1.49 14.66 -17.19
CA PHE A 69 -2.47 13.94 -16.38
C PHE A 69 -2.24 14.06 -14.86
N GLY A 70 -1.28 14.88 -14.42
CA GLY A 70 -0.93 15.02 -13.01
C GLY A 70 0.21 14.12 -12.57
N HIS A 71 0.46 14.10 -11.27
CA HIS A 71 1.57 13.38 -10.66
C HIS A 71 1.10 12.20 -9.76
N GLY A 72 -0.17 11.82 -9.80
CA GLY A 72 -0.76 10.83 -8.90
C GLY A 72 -0.01 9.48 -8.88
N MET A 73 0.56 9.05 -10.00
CA MET A 73 1.38 7.83 -10.11
C MET A 73 2.68 7.85 -9.29
N GLU A 74 3.15 9.03 -8.84
CA GLU A 74 4.29 9.12 -7.93
C GLU A 74 4.06 8.32 -6.63
N VAL A 75 2.82 8.25 -6.16
CA VAL A 75 2.45 7.45 -4.97
C VAL A 75 2.81 5.98 -5.18
N TYR A 76 2.50 5.43 -6.34
CA TYR A 76 2.76 4.04 -6.70
C TYR A 76 4.26 3.77 -6.85
N PHE A 77 4.99 4.70 -7.46
CA PHE A 77 6.44 4.62 -7.59
C PHE A 77 7.12 4.59 -6.21
N TRP A 78 6.76 5.51 -5.31
CA TRP A 78 7.36 5.56 -3.97
C TRP A 78 6.97 4.37 -3.11
N SER A 79 5.77 3.82 -3.26
CA SER A 79 5.37 2.56 -2.62
C SER A 79 6.20 1.37 -3.11
N LEU A 80 6.56 1.33 -4.40
CA LEU A 80 7.48 0.33 -4.93
C LEU A 80 8.90 0.48 -4.34
N ILE A 81 9.39 1.72 -4.19
CA ILE A 81 10.70 1.99 -3.53
C ILE A 81 10.68 1.51 -2.08
N VAL A 82 9.59 1.73 -1.35
CA VAL A 82 9.40 1.19 0.01
C VAL A 82 9.47 -0.33 0.02
N ALA A 83 8.74 -1.02 -0.87
CA ALA A 83 8.81 -2.47 -0.97
C ALA A 83 10.24 -2.97 -1.25
N MET A 84 10.99 -2.31 -2.12
CA MET A 84 12.40 -2.63 -2.39
C MET A 84 13.29 -2.40 -1.16
N SER A 85 13.02 -1.37 -0.35
CA SER A 85 13.74 -1.09 0.90
C SER A 85 13.50 -2.18 1.94
N ILE A 86 12.24 -2.62 2.10
CA ILE A 86 11.88 -3.75 2.98
C ILE A 86 12.59 -5.02 2.52
N PHE A 87 12.59 -5.31 1.21
CA PHE A 87 13.25 -6.47 0.64
C PHE A 87 14.76 -6.47 0.90
N GLY A 88 15.46 -5.41 0.49
CA GLY A 88 16.92 -5.36 0.50
C GLY A 88 17.49 -5.10 1.90
N ILE A 89 16.99 -4.08 2.58
CA ILE A 89 17.53 -3.68 3.89
C ILE A 89 16.84 -4.51 4.99
N GLY A 90 15.52 -4.52 5.04
CA GLY A 90 14.78 -5.26 6.07
C GLY A 90 15.04 -6.75 6.02
N GLY A 91 14.61 -7.39 4.95
CA GLY A 91 14.72 -8.84 4.77
C GLY A 91 16.17 -9.30 4.59
N GLY A 92 16.92 -8.64 3.69
CA GLY A 92 18.30 -9.03 3.37
C GLY A 92 19.24 -8.93 4.57
N MET A 93 19.21 -7.83 5.31
CA MET A 93 20.06 -7.66 6.50
C MET A 93 19.66 -8.58 7.65
N SER A 94 18.35 -8.81 7.86
CA SER A 94 17.87 -9.74 8.89
C SER A 94 18.29 -11.18 8.57
N MET A 95 18.21 -11.60 7.30
CA MET A 95 18.70 -12.91 6.88
C MET A 95 20.23 -13.03 7.03
N TYR A 96 20.96 -11.99 6.63
CA TYR A 96 22.42 -11.97 6.80
C TYR A 96 22.81 -12.12 8.27
N GLU A 97 22.20 -11.34 9.16
CA GLU A 97 22.44 -11.39 10.59
C GLU A 97 22.10 -12.76 11.18
N GLY A 98 20.93 -13.33 10.80
CA GLY A 98 20.55 -14.67 11.23
C GLY A 98 21.52 -15.75 10.76
N ILE A 99 21.93 -15.75 9.50
CA ILE A 99 22.90 -16.70 8.95
C ILE A 99 24.27 -16.55 9.63
N ASN A 100 24.70 -15.32 9.89
CA ASN A 100 25.95 -15.05 10.59
C ASN A 100 25.90 -15.62 12.02
N HIS A 101 24.79 -15.40 12.75
CA HIS A 101 24.59 -15.93 14.08
C HIS A 101 24.48 -17.48 14.12
N LEU A 102 23.90 -18.09 13.09
CA LEU A 102 23.88 -19.56 12.93
C LEU A 102 25.28 -20.15 12.72
N ARG A 103 26.17 -19.41 12.04
CA ARG A 103 27.57 -19.83 11.80
C ARG A 103 28.48 -19.59 13.02
N HIS A 104 28.16 -18.55 13.81
CA HIS A 104 28.94 -18.17 14.99
C HIS A 104 27.99 -18.01 16.19
N PRO A 105 27.41 -19.11 16.69
CA PRO A 105 26.42 -19.05 17.75
C PRO A 105 27.00 -18.49 19.03
N ALA A 106 26.33 -17.49 19.59
CA ALA A 106 26.68 -16.88 20.87
C ALA A 106 25.52 -17.09 21.87
N ALA A 107 25.85 -17.41 23.12
CA ALA A 107 24.82 -17.50 24.14
C ALA A 107 24.24 -16.14 24.47
N LEU A 108 22.90 -16.09 24.62
CA LEU A 108 22.21 -14.85 25.02
C LEU A 108 22.65 -14.41 26.42
N GLN A 109 23.02 -13.14 26.51
CA GLN A 109 23.27 -12.48 27.80
C GLN A 109 22.02 -11.71 28.23
N ASN A 110 21.70 -11.77 29.54
CA ASN A 110 20.57 -11.01 30.10
C ASN A 110 19.25 -11.09 29.32
N PRO A 111 18.68 -12.28 29.09
CA PRO A 111 17.49 -12.45 28.25
C PRO A 111 16.26 -11.68 28.74
N LEU A 112 16.26 -11.25 30.02
CA LEU A 112 15.20 -10.41 30.59
C LEU A 112 15.08 -9.07 29.84
N VAL A 113 16.20 -8.50 29.39
CA VAL A 113 16.21 -7.24 28.60
C VAL A 113 15.43 -7.44 27.31
N ASN A 114 15.66 -8.56 26.59
CA ASN A 114 14.92 -8.88 25.37
C ASN A 114 13.42 -9.00 25.64
N TYR A 115 13.00 -9.69 26.69
CA TYR A 115 11.56 -9.85 27.02
C TYR A 115 10.89 -8.50 27.30
N ILE A 116 11.55 -7.61 28.04
CA ILE A 116 11.01 -6.27 28.35
C ILE A 116 10.87 -5.45 27.05
N VAL A 117 11.91 -5.45 26.19
CA VAL A 117 11.89 -4.66 24.96
C VAL A 117 10.87 -5.22 23.96
N LEU A 118 10.79 -6.56 23.82
CA LEU A 118 9.77 -7.20 22.98
C LEU A 118 8.35 -6.90 23.48
N ALA A 119 8.11 -6.95 24.79
CA ALA A 119 6.79 -6.61 25.34
C ALA A 119 6.40 -5.14 25.07
N LEU A 120 7.33 -4.21 25.24
CA LEU A 120 7.10 -2.80 24.89
C LEU A 120 6.85 -2.64 23.39
N ALA A 121 7.64 -3.28 22.52
CA ALA A 121 7.49 -3.22 21.09
C ALA A 121 6.11 -3.76 20.64
N VAL A 122 5.66 -4.89 21.19
CA VAL A 122 4.31 -5.45 20.90
C VAL A 122 3.21 -4.45 21.24
N VAL A 123 3.32 -3.73 22.36
CA VAL A 123 2.32 -2.71 22.71
C VAL A 123 2.27 -1.59 21.68
N PHE A 124 3.42 -1.06 21.26
CA PHE A 124 3.49 0.02 20.27
C PHE A 124 3.00 -0.43 18.89
N GLU A 125 3.48 -1.56 18.39
CA GLU A 125 3.07 -2.11 17.10
C GLU A 125 1.58 -2.47 17.07
N SER A 126 1.04 -2.99 18.18
CA SER A 126 -0.40 -3.28 18.31
C SER A 126 -1.26 -2.00 18.27
N LEU A 127 -0.76 -0.89 18.83
CA LEU A 127 -1.44 0.41 18.75
C LEU A 127 -1.43 0.93 17.30
N SER A 128 -0.28 0.91 16.62
CA SER A 128 -0.13 1.28 15.20
C SER A 128 -1.07 0.44 14.33
N PHE A 129 -0.95 -0.87 14.41
CA PHE A 129 -1.81 -1.82 13.69
C PHE A 129 -3.31 -1.55 13.92
N SER A 130 -3.70 -1.25 15.16
CA SER A 130 -5.10 -0.96 15.48
C SER A 130 -5.63 0.28 14.74
N VAL A 131 -4.80 1.30 14.56
CA VAL A 131 -5.15 2.51 13.80
C VAL A 131 -5.24 2.19 12.32
N ALA A 132 -4.23 1.51 11.75
CA ALA A 132 -4.21 1.09 10.36
C ALA A 132 -5.42 0.19 10.04
N TRP A 133 -5.70 -0.79 10.89
CA TRP A 133 -6.85 -1.70 10.76
C TRP A 133 -8.20 -0.99 10.81
N LYS A 134 -8.37 -0.01 11.71
CA LYS A 134 -9.62 0.78 11.78
C LYS A 134 -9.81 1.60 10.50
N THR A 135 -8.75 2.18 9.97
CA THR A 135 -8.79 2.95 8.72
C THR A 135 -9.14 2.03 7.54
N PHE A 136 -8.44 0.91 7.40
CA PHE A 136 -8.72 -0.10 6.38
C PHE A 136 -10.17 -0.63 6.47
N ARG A 137 -10.64 -0.94 7.69
CA ARG A 137 -12.01 -1.43 7.88
C ARG A 137 -13.09 -0.42 7.46
N ARG A 138 -12.79 0.87 7.52
CA ARG A 138 -13.70 1.92 7.02
C ARG A 138 -13.65 2.01 5.49
N SER A 139 -12.48 1.90 4.89
CA SER A 139 -12.31 2.01 3.43
C SER A 139 -12.91 0.83 2.66
N ARG A 140 -12.93 -0.38 3.24
CA ARG A 140 -13.40 -1.60 2.56
C ARG A 140 -14.90 -1.65 2.23
N ARG A 141 -15.70 -0.68 2.70
CA ARG A 141 -17.16 -0.55 2.40
C ARG A 141 -17.97 -1.85 2.52
N GLY A 142 -17.61 -2.73 3.46
CA GLY A 142 -18.30 -4.02 3.68
C GLY A 142 -17.78 -5.21 2.86
N ARG A 143 -16.84 -5.02 1.96
CA ARG A 143 -16.22 -6.11 1.17
C ARG A 143 -15.43 -7.08 2.06
N PRO A 144 -15.28 -8.35 1.67
CA PRO A 144 -14.32 -9.28 2.29
C PRO A 144 -12.90 -8.72 2.27
N THR A 145 -12.12 -8.99 3.32
CA THR A 145 -10.77 -8.39 3.51
C THR A 145 -9.85 -8.61 2.30
N LEU A 146 -9.78 -9.84 1.77
CA LEU A 146 -8.94 -10.17 0.61
C LEU A 146 -9.40 -9.42 -0.67
N ALA A 147 -10.70 -9.36 -0.93
CA ALA A 147 -11.23 -8.61 -2.06
C ALA A 147 -10.96 -7.10 -1.91
N ALA A 148 -11.07 -6.56 -0.69
CA ALA A 148 -10.77 -5.15 -0.43
C ALA A 148 -9.29 -4.80 -0.61
N ILE A 149 -8.38 -5.75 -0.40
CA ILE A 149 -6.95 -5.58 -0.65
C ILE A 149 -6.68 -5.58 -2.17
N HIS A 150 -7.18 -6.57 -2.91
CA HIS A 150 -6.97 -6.67 -4.35
C HIS A 150 -7.62 -5.55 -5.18
N HIS A 151 -8.76 -5.03 -4.74
CA HIS A 151 -9.45 -3.93 -5.44
C HIS A 151 -9.11 -2.55 -4.86
N GLY A 152 -8.29 -2.50 -3.81
CA GLY A 152 -7.87 -1.23 -3.21
C GLY A 152 -6.88 -0.50 -4.11
N LYS A 153 -7.07 0.80 -4.26
CA LYS A 153 -6.24 1.66 -5.12
C LYS A 153 -5.32 2.60 -4.34
N ASP A 154 -5.30 2.47 -3.00
CA ASP A 154 -4.39 3.21 -2.11
C ASP A 154 -3.28 2.30 -1.57
N PRO A 155 -2.11 2.26 -2.21
CA PRO A 155 -1.00 1.43 -1.78
C PRO A 155 -0.43 1.86 -0.43
N SER A 156 -0.57 3.13 -0.03
CA SER A 156 -0.04 3.62 1.24
C SER A 156 -0.71 2.94 2.43
N LEU A 157 -2.03 2.73 2.36
CA LEU A 157 -2.78 2.06 3.40
C LEU A 157 -2.41 0.58 3.53
N PHE A 158 -2.23 -0.10 2.39
CA PHE A 158 -1.83 -1.51 2.38
C PHE A 158 -0.40 -1.68 2.88
N THR A 159 0.51 -0.80 2.47
CA THR A 159 1.91 -0.82 2.94
C THR A 159 1.95 -0.79 4.46
N ILE A 160 1.31 0.18 5.10
CA ILE A 160 1.28 0.30 6.57
C ILE A 160 0.67 -0.97 7.21
N LEU A 161 -0.45 -1.48 6.68
CA LEU A 161 -1.09 -2.68 7.23
C LEU A 161 -0.21 -3.92 7.13
N PHE A 162 0.50 -4.10 6.01
CA PHE A 162 1.42 -5.22 5.81
C PHE A 162 2.68 -5.08 6.66
N GLU A 163 3.25 -3.87 6.77
CA GLU A 163 4.39 -3.59 7.63
C GLU A 163 4.08 -3.89 9.09
N ASP A 164 2.97 -3.36 9.62
CA ASP A 164 2.56 -3.61 11.01
C ASP A 164 2.25 -5.10 11.27
N THR A 165 1.67 -5.80 10.27
CA THR A 165 1.43 -7.25 10.37
C THR A 165 2.75 -8.02 10.40
N ALA A 166 3.69 -7.67 9.53
CA ALA A 166 5.02 -8.29 9.50
C ALA A 166 5.80 -8.00 10.79
N ALA A 167 5.69 -6.78 11.34
CA ALA A 167 6.28 -6.39 12.61
C ALA A 167 5.76 -7.26 13.77
N LEU A 168 4.44 -7.42 13.89
CA LEU A 168 3.84 -8.25 14.95
C LEU A 168 4.23 -9.73 14.81
N LEU A 169 4.28 -10.26 13.59
CA LEU A 169 4.76 -11.62 13.33
C LEU A 169 6.25 -11.76 13.66
N GLY A 170 7.06 -10.77 13.28
CA GLY A 170 8.50 -10.71 13.60
C GLY A 170 8.74 -10.71 15.10
N LEU A 171 8.03 -9.85 15.85
CA LEU A 171 8.10 -9.80 17.32
C LEU A 171 7.71 -11.12 17.97
N PHE A 172 6.69 -11.80 17.45
CA PHE A 172 6.32 -13.12 17.93
C PHE A 172 7.44 -14.16 17.68
N VAL A 173 8.03 -14.17 16.49
CA VAL A 173 9.15 -15.05 16.13
C VAL A 173 10.38 -14.75 16.97
N ALA A 174 10.71 -13.47 17.17
CA ALA A 174 11.80 -13.03 18.05
C ALA A 174 11.57 -13.51 19.49
N PHE A 175 10.35 -13.36 20.00
CA PHE A 175 10.01 -13.84 21.35
C PHE A 175 10.21 -15.34 21.47
N VAL A 176 9.73 -16.13 20.51
CA VAL A 176 9.92 -17.59 20.50
C VAL A 176 11.40 -17.96 20.41
N GLY A 177 12.16 -17.28 19.54
CA GLY A 177 13.61 -17.51 19.37
C GLY A 177 14.39 -17.27 20.68
N VAL A 178 14.14 -16.12 21.32
CA VAL A 178 14.74 -15.77 22.63
C VAL A 178 14.30 -16.77 23.71
N LEU A 179 13.03 -17.16 23.75
CA LEU A 179 12.51 -18.09 24.75
C LEU A 179 13.17 -19.47 24.62
N VAL A 180 13.22 -20.01 23.40
CA VAL A 180 13.84 -21.32 23.12
C VAL A 180 15.35 -21.27 23.42
N SER A 181 16.03 -20.21 22.97
CA SER A 181 17.46 -20.00 23.23
C SER A 181 17.75 -19.96 24.74
N HIS A 182 16.91 -19.27 25.52
CA HIS A 182 17.06 -19.13 26.97
C HIS A 182 16.75 -20.43 27.73
N LEU A 183 15.58 -21.04 27.47
CA LEU A 183 15.13 -22.21 28.26
C LEU A 183 15.90 -23.49 27.93
N PHE A 184 16.26 -23.68 26.67
CA PHE A 184 16.95 -24.90 26.19
C PHE A 184 18.47 -24.72 25.99
N HIS A 185 19.00 -23.54 26.33
CA HIS A 185 20.40 -23.20 26.10
C HIS A 185 20.84 -23.46 24.64
N ALA A 186 19.93 -23.15 23.68
CA ALA A 186 20.08 -23.42 22.26
C ALA A 186 20.32 -22.09 21.48
N PRO A 187 21.55 -21.55 21.42
CA PRO A 187 21.82 -20.24 20.79
C PRO A 187 21.44 -20.20 19.31
N LEU A 188 21.39 -21.35 18.63
CA LEU A 188 20.95 -21.46 17.24
C LEU A 188 19.48 -21.01 17.03
N ALA A 189 18.65 -21.08 18.08
CA ALA A 189 17.23 -20.71 17.98
C ALA A 189 17.04 -19.21 17.72
N ASP A 190 17.88 -18.36 18.30
CA ASP A 190 17.87 -16.92 18.08
C ASP A 190 18.28 -16.55 16.64
N GLY A 191 19.34 -17.19 16.11
CA GLY A 191 19.75 -17.03 14.71
C GLY A 191 18.69 -17.54 13.72
N ALA A 192 18.05 -18.68 14.02
CA ALA A 192 16.97 -19.19 13.20
C ALA A 192 15.77 -18.23 13.19
N ALA A 193 15.40 -17.65 14.34
CA ALA A 193 14.36 -16.65 14.44
C ALA A 193 14.66 -15.43 13.54
N SER A 194 15.90 -14.92 13.56
CA SER A 194 16.35 -13.83 12.69
C SER A 194 16.18 -14.15 11.20
N VAL A 195 16.53 -15.37 10.77
CA VAL A 195 16.30 -15.82 9.38
C VAL A 195 14.82 -15.85 9.04
N VAL A 196 13.97 -16.35 9.95
CA VAL A 196 12.52 -16.38 9.74
C VAL A 196 11.92 -14.98 9.67
N ILE A 197 12.37 -14.04 10.51
CA ILE A 197 11.99 -12.63 10.43
C ILE A 197 12.35 -12.06 9.06
N GLY A 198 13.59 -12.27 8.61
CA GLY A 198 14.02 -11.85 7.27
C GLY A 198 13.15 -12.42 6.15
N LEU A 199 12.76 -13.69 6.25
CA LEU A 199 11.87 -14.33 5.27
C LEU A 199 10.45 -13.73 5.28
N ILE A 200 9.89 -13.43 6.45
CA ILE A 200 8.59 -12.74 6.57
C ILE A 200 8.65 -11.38 5.85
N LEU A 201 9.72 -10.60 6.07
CA LEU A 201 9.91 -9.31 5.42
C LEU A 201 10.06 -9.43 3.90
N VAL A 202 10.81 -10.44 3.43
CA VAL A 202 10.95 -10.72 1.98
C VAL A 202 9.58 -11.03 1.36
N VAL A 203 8.78 -11.88 1.98
CA VAL A 203 7.44 -12.23 1.47
C VAL A 203 6.51 -11.01 1.45
N ALA A 204 6.50 -10.22 2.51
CA ALA A 204 5.72 -8.97 2.57
C ALA A 204 6.16 -7.99 1.48
N ALA A 205 7.47 -7.81 1.30
CA ALA A 205 8.04 -6.93 0.28
C ALA A 205 7.69 -7.35 -1.14
N LEU A 206 7.77 -8.64 -1.46
CA LEU A 206 7.41 -9.18 -2.78
C LEU A 206 5.92 -8.96 -3.08
N TRP A 207 5.06 -9.11 -2.10
CA TRP A 207 3.64 -8.81 -2.27
C TRP A 207 3.41 -7.32 -2.52
N LEU A 208 3.96 -6.44 -1.67
CA LEU A 208 3.84 -4.99 -1.86
C LEU A 208 4.40 -4.53 -3.22
N ALA A 209 5.51 -5.12 -3.66
CA ALA A 209 6.09 -4.83 -4.98
C ALA A 209 5.14 -5.26 -6.11
N HIS A 210 4.48 -6.41 -5.97
CA HIS A 210 3.49 -6.91 -6.95
C HIS A 210 2.31 -5.94 -7.09
N GLU A 211 1.68 -5.55 -5.97
CA GLU A 211 0.55 -4.62 -5.95
C GLU A 211 0.94 -3.23 -6.49
N SER A 212 2.06 -2.67 -6.01
CA SER A 212 2.54 -1.36 -6.47
C SER A 212 2.88 -1.36 -7.96
N ARG A 213 3.45 -2.47 -8.47
CA ARG A 213 3.76 -2.63 -9.90
C ARG A 213 2.49 -2.62 -10.75
N SER A 214 1.44 -3.32 -10.35
CA SER A 214 0.18 -3.39 -11.09
C SER A 214 -0.41 -1.99 -11.31
N LEU A 215 -0.49 -1.21 -10.23
CA LEU A 215 -0.97 0.16 -10.26
C LEU A 215 -0.06 1.09 -11.10
N LEU A 216 1.25 0.91 -11.02
CA LEU A 216 2.21 1.73 -11.78
C LEU A 216 2.16 1.46 -13.30
N VAL A 217 1.84 0.23 -13.71
CA VAL A 217 1.72 -0.15 -15.14
C VAL A 217 0.40 0.32 -15.76
N GLY A 218 -0.60 0.66 -14.94
CA GLY A 218 -1.90 1.17 -15.40
C GLY A 218 -3.03 0.17 -15.18
N GLU A 219 -3.33 -0.10 -13.94
CA GLU A 219 -4.46 -0.96 -13.57
C GLU A 219 -5.79 -0.26 -13.81
N ALA A 220 -6.82 -1.02 -14.21
CA ALA A 220 -8.17 -0.50 -14.36
C ALA A 220 -8.76 -0.05 -13.01
N ALA A 221 -9.76 0.84 -13.08
CA ALA A 221 -10.53 1.24 -11.91
C ALA A 221 -11.30 0.05 -11.29
N ASP A 222 -11.85 0.25 -10.11
CA ASP A 222 -12.70 -0.74 -9.43
C ASP A 222 -13.86 -1.17 -10.33
N PRO A 223 -14.12 -2.47 -10.52
CA PRO A 223 -15.21 -2.96 -11.36
C PRO A 223 -16.59 -2.41 -10.99
N GLU A 224 -16.85 -2.11 -9.70
CA GLU A 224 -18.11 -1.49 -9.29
C GLU A 224 -18.21 -0.04 -9.79
N LEU A 225 -17.09 0.69 -9.81
CA LEU A 225 -17.04 2.03 -10.39
C LEU A 225 -17.26 1.97 -11.90
N VAL A 226 -16.60 1.04 -12.60
CA VAL A 226 -16.78 0.87 -14.06
C VAL A 226 -18.25 0.61 -14.40
N ALA A 227 -18.89 -0.34 -13.72
CA ALA A 227 -20.32 -0.64 -13.92
C ALA A 227 -21.23 0.58 -13.65
N ALA A 228 -20.92 1.36 -12.63
CA ALA A 228 -21.68 2.57 -12.30
C ALA A 228 -21.49 3.69 -13.35
N LEU A 229 -20.30 3.78 -13.97
CA LEU A 229 -20.02 4.71 -15.07
C LEU A 229 -20.78 4.32 -16.34
N GLU A 230 -20.83 3.03 -16.65
CA GLU A 230 -21.63 2.48 -17.76
C GLU A 230 -23.12 2.80 -17.57
N GLU A 231 -23.64 2.60 -16.34
CA GLU A 231 -25.04 2.93 -16.01
C GLU A 231 -25.37 4.40 -16.26
N VAL A 232 -24.47 5.32 -15.85
CA VAL A 232 -24.66 6.76 -16.08
C VAL A 232 -24.65 7.11 -17.56
N ALA A 233 -23.76 6.52 -18.35
CA ALA A 233 -23.70 6.77 -19.79
C ALA A 233 -24.93 6.23 -20.53
N LEU A 234 -25.38 5.02 -20.17
CA LEU A 234 -26.59 4.41 -20.74
C LEU A 234 -27.90 5.11 -20.34
N ALA A 235 -27.91 5.84 -19.24
CA ALA A 235 -29.10 6.59 -18.80
C ALA A 235 -29.41 7.82 -19.67
N ASP A 236 -28.47 8.30 -20.50
CA ASP A 236 -28.74 9.43 -21.39
C ASP A 236 -29.63 8.99 -22.55
N PRO A 237 -30.76 9.71 -22.83
CA PRO A 237 -31.73 9.29 -23.86
C PRO A 237 -31.18 9.32 -25.31
N ALA A 238 -30.07 9.96 -25.57
CA ALA A 238 -29.42 9.98 -26.88
C ALA A 238 -28.51 8.76 -27.12
N VAL A 239 -28.20 7.99 -26.07
CA VAL A 239 -27.30 6.85 -26.11
C VAL A 239 -28.10 5.58 -26.44
N VAL A 240 -27.66 4.84 -27.44
CA VAL A 240 -28.28 3.57 -27.86
C VAL A 240 -27.44 2.36 -27.44
N GLY A 241 -26.16 2.56 -27.10
CA GLY A 241 -25.26 1.51 -26.66
C GLY A 241 -23.90 2.05 -26.28
N LEU A 242 -23.07 1.19 -25.73
CA LEU A 242 -21.67 1.47 -25.42
C LEU A 242 -20.78 0.48 -26.19
N GLY A 243 -19.63 0.94 -26.61
CA GLY A 243 -18.53 0.12 -27.07
C GLY A 243 -17.58 -0.21 -25.90
N ALA A 244 -16.28 -0.02 -26.10
CA ALA A 244 -15.29 -0.26 -25.06
C ALA A 244 -15.37 0.79 -23.95
N VAL A 245 -15.27 0.33 -22.69
CA VAL A 245 -15.11 1.20 -21.50
C VAL A 245 -13.77 0.90 -20.88
N LEU A 246 -12.83 1.81 -21.09
CA LEU A 246 -11.45 1.68 -20.63
C LEU A 246 -11.20 2.67 -19.50
N THR A 247 -10.67 2.16 -18.41
CA THR A 247 -10.29 2.99 -17.27
C THR A 247 -8.83 2.75 -16.89
N MET A 248 -8.19 3.77 -16.32
CA MET A 248 -6.84 3.68 -15.83
C MET A 248 -6.71 4.45 -14.51
N GLN A 249 -6.15 3.79 -13.51
CA GLN A 249 -5.86 4.44 -12.24
C GLN A 249 -4.63 5.33 -12.38
N LEU A 250 -4.79 6.64 -12.21
CA LEU A 250 -3.70 7.63 -12.28
C LEU A 250 -3.15 8.03 -10.91
N GLY A 251 -3.86 7.68 -9.85
CA GLY A 251 -3.53 7.98 -8.47
C GLY A 251 -4.58 7.38 -7.54
N PRO A 252 -4.41 7.41 -6.21
CA PRO A 252 -5.36 6.82 -5.26
C PRO A 252 -6.80 7.31 -5.42
N ASP A 253 -6.97 8.60 -5.75
CA ASP A 253 -8.26 9.27 -5.93
C ASP A 253 -8.41 9.85 -7.36
N GLU A 254 -7.65 9.32 -8.34
CA GLU A 254 -7.65 9.84 -9.70
C GLU A 254 -7.80 8.71 -10.72
N VAL A 255 -8.90 8.74 -11.47
CA VAL A 255 -9.23 7.79 -12.53
C VAL A 255 -9.36 8.52 -13.88
N LEU A 256 -8.77 7.93 -14.91
CA LEU A 256 -9.03 8.27 -16.30
C LEU A 256 -10.09 7.32 -16.83
N LEU A 257 -11.10 7.86 -17.49
CA LEU A 257 -12.13 7.13 -18.23
C LEU A 257 -12.01 7.45 -19.72
N ASN A 258 -11.92 6.42 -20.55
CA ASN A 258 -12.19 6.48 -21.97
C ASN A 258 -13.38 5.57 -22.28
N ILE A 259 -14.44 6.12 -22.88
CA ILE A 259 -15.69 5.41 -23.14
C ILE A 259 -16.16 5.65 -24.58
N GLU A 260 -16.42 4.57 -25.30
CA GLU A 260 -17.04 4.59 -26.62
C GLU A 260 -18.56 4.62 -26.48
N VAL A 261 -19.19 5.66 -26.99
CA VAL A 261 -20.64 5.86 -26.87
C VAL A 261 -21.29 5.83 -28.24
N GLN A 262 -22.27 4.95 -28.40
CA GLN A 262 -23.07 4.82 -29.60
C GLN A 262 -24.32 5.69 -29.48
N PHE A 263 -24.44 6.64 -30.39
CA PHE A 263 -25.60 7.54 -30.45
C PHE A 263 -26.61 7.11 -31.51
N THR A 264 -27.85 7.61 -31.39
CA THR A 264 -28.91 7.33 -32.38
C THR A 264 -28.43 7.75 -33.78
N PRO A 265 -28.50 6.83 -34.79
CA PRO A 265 -28.09 7.14 -36.16
C PRO A 265 -28.79 8.36 -36.72
N GLY A 266 -28.05 9.24 -37.39
CA GLY A 266 -28.60 10.48 -37.97
C GLY A 266 -28.82 11.63 -36.96
N SER A 267 -28.39 11.47 -35.71
CA SER A 267 -28.45 12.56 -34.74
C SER A 267 -27.60 13.76 -35.21
N PRO A 268 -28.12 14.99 -35.12
CA PRO A 268 -27.32 16.19 -35.37
C PRO A 268 -26.11 16.29 -34.45
N VAL A 269 -24.99 16.78 -34.95
CA VAL A 269 -23.74 16.95 -34.15
C VAL A 269 -23.99 17.76 -32.87
N GLU A 270 -24.86 18.75 -32.93
CA GLU A 270 -25.24 19.56 -31.76
C GLU A 270 -25.98 18.79 -30.68
N ALA A 271 -26.81 17.80 -31.07
CA ALA A 271 -27.51 16.92 -30.14
C ALA A 271 -26.51 15.95 -29.44
N ILE A 272 -25.55 15.41 -30.21
CA ILE A 272 -24.47 14.58 -29.69
C ILE A 272 -23.62 15.37 -28.71
N HIS A 273 -23.17 16.58 -29.08
CA HIS A 273 -22.39 17.45 -28.18
C HIS A 273 -23.11 17.75 -26.84
N LYS A 274 -24.41 18.00 -26.90
CA LYS A 274 -25.23 18.22 -25.68
C LYS A 274 -25.32 16.97 -24.83
N ALA A 275 -25.43 15.79 -25.44
CA ALA A 275 -25.46 14.50 -24.73
C ALA A 275 -24.10 14.20 -24.05
N VAL A 276 -23.00 14.37 -24.79
CA VAL A 276 -21.64 14.23 -24.23
C VAL A 276 -21.47 15.13 -23.00
N HIS A 277 -21.85 16.40 -23.10
CA HIS A 277 -21.72 17.33 -21.96
C HIS A 277 -22.58 16.93 -20.76
N ARG A 278 -23.81 16.39 -20.96
CA ARG A 278 -24.64 15.89 -19.87
C ARG A 278 -23.99 14.67 -19.19
N ILE A 279 -23.44 13.74 -19.98
CA ILE A 279 -22.77 12.56 -19.47
C ILE A 279 -21.54 12.97 -18.63
N GLU A 280 -20.69 13.84 -19.18
CA GLU A 280 -19.53 14.38 -18.46
C GLU A 280 -19.91 15.04 -17.14
N GLN A 281 -20.98 15.87 -17.15
CA GLN A 281 -21.47 16.55 -15.95
C GLN A 281 -21.98 15.54 -14.91
N HIS A 282 -22.80 14.55 -15.29
CA HIS A 282 -23.29 13.54 -14.36
C HIS A 282 -22.17 12.67 -13.77
N ILE A 283 -21.14 12.34 -14.57
CA ILE A 283 -19.97 11.63 -14.08
C ILE A 283 -19.21 12.48 -13.07
N ALA A 284 -18.93 13.76 -13.39
CA ALA A 284 -18.18 14.67 -12.51
C ALA A 284 -18.91 14.93 -11.17
N GLU A 285 -20.25 15.02 -11.19
CA GLU A 285 -21.05 15.22 -9.99
C GLU A 285 -21.14 13.97 -9.10
N ARG A 286 -21.19 12.77 -9.70
CA ARG A 286 -21.41 11.51 -8.98
C ARG A 286 -20.11 10.80 -8.58
N PHE A 287 -19.06 10.99 -9.36
CA PHE A 287 -17.76 10.30 -9.21
C PHE A 287 -16.59 11.30 -9.27
N PRO A 288 -16.35 12.06 -8.20
CA PRO A 288 -15.29 13.08 -8.17
C PRO A 288 -13.88 12.51 -8.35
N GLU A 289 -13.70 11.20 -8.14
CA GLU A 289 -12.45 10.49 -8.43
C GLU A 289 -12.16 10.32 -9.93
N VAL A 290 -13.16 10.44 -10.81
CA VAL A 290 -12.96 10.41 -12.27
C VAL A 290 -12.51 11.78 -12.75
N SER A 291 -11.21 11.98 -12.74
CA SER A 291 -10.59 13.29 -13.02
C SER A 291 -10.46 13.64 -14.50
N ARG A 292 -10.53 12.64 -15.37
CA ARG A 292 -10.44 12.78 -16.83
C ARG A 292 -11.44 11.87 -17.51
N VAL A 293 -12.27 12.45 -18.38
CA VAL A 293 -13.25 11.74 -19.19
C VAL A 293 -12.97 12.00 -20.65
N PHE A 294 -12.85 10.95 -21.44
CA PHE A 294 -12.80 11.00 -22.90
C PHE A 294 -13.97 10.18 -23.43
N ILE A 295 -14.80 10.79 -24.26
CA ILE A 295 -15.95 10.16 -24.89
C ILE A 295 -15.69 10.07 -26.38
N GLU A 296 -15.53 8.85 -26.88
CA GLU A 296 -15.44 8.57 -28.31
C GLU A 296 -16.84 8.32 -28.87
N VAL A 297 -17.18 9.04 -29.95
CA VAL A 297 -18.47 8.90 -30.62
C VAL A 297 -18.39 7.78 -31.63
N GLU A 298 -19.13 6.71 -31.42
CA GLU A 298 -19.23 5.59 -32.34
C GLU A 298 -20.56 5.56 -33.09
N VAL A 299 -20.48 5.05 -34.31
CA VAL A 299 -21.70 4.70 -35.09
C VAL A 299 -21.99 3.23 -34.83
N PRO A 300 -23.22 2.85 -34.44
CA PRO A 300 -23.58 1.46 -34.27
C PRO A 300 -23.26 0.67 -35.54
N PRO A 301 -22.73 -0.57 -35.44
CA PRO A 301 -22.50 -1.40 -36.62
C PRO A 301 -23.80 -1.54 -37.38
N ALA A 302 -23.75 -1.36 -38.71
CA ALA A 302 -24.94 -1.57 -39.57
C ALA A 302 -25.52 -2.95 -39.28
N ALA A 303 -26.82 -3.02 -38.97
CA ALA A 303 -27.48 -4.30 -38.78
C ALA A 303 -27.16 -5.19 -39.99
N PRO A 304 -26.73 -6.47 -39.80
CA PRO A 304 -26.52 -7.35 -40.90
C PRO A 304 -27.82 -7.41 -41.71
N GLY A 305 -27.74 -6.96 -42.97
CA GLY A 305 -28.91 -6.84 -43.85
C GLY A 305 -29.70 -8.15 -43.87
N LEU A 306 -31.02 -8.02 -43.62
CA LEU A 306 -32.01 -9.08 -43.80
C LEU A 306 -32.05 -9.50 -45.29
#